data_8d27ffd085fd81635ce823b4eb2f2371
#
_entry.id   8d27ffd085fd81635ce823b4eb2f2371
#
_cell.length_a   1.000
_cell.length_b   1.000
_cell.length_c   1.000
_cell.angle_alpha   90.00
_cell.angle_beta   90.00
_cell.angle_gamma   90.00
#
_symmetry.space_group_name_H-M   'P 1'
#
loop_
_entity.id
_entity.type
_entity.pdbx_description
1 polymer ?
#
loop_
_entity_poly.entity_id
_entity_poly.type
_entity_poly.pdbx_seq_one_letter_code
_entity_poly.pdbx_strand_id
1 'polypeptide(L)'
;MADFVIAGGGSAGSALAGRLAEAGAKVLLLEAGPRDSHPLIHIPAGFVKLLDSKLLYHYQTERQETLNGRAPIMPQGNVLGGGSSVNAAIYIRGQRSDYDGWAQAGAAGWSYRDVLPYFRRAEGNDRLSDAWHGTAGPLGVSDLRQITDLTRAFVRSAQEAGIPFTPDFNGARQRGVGFNQTTTRNGRRCSAAVAYLRPALKTGNLEIRTGCLVTRILFEGDRAVGVEYARSGRIEQARAAQEVILSAGAVQSPKLLMLSGIGPEAELQRHGIAVKHRLEGVGQNLQDHLEFPAIRFCTGRHGYFGEDSFLRSIKNGLQYLLFKSGPVMSNVTEACAFVNVDDPEAEPNVQMHFVPIVFMDGDQEPVKKAGATINPCVLRPESRGEIRLRSADPAAHPLVDPRYLSAPEDMRLSVKGLNLARRILAQPALSRFVEPTEAFPGAALQDEAALQAYIRAKGKTVYHPVGTCRMGHDDMAVVDPELRVRGIRNLRVVDNSIMPTLISGNTNATAIMIGEKASDIVRGMAPLPPSNA
;
A
#
# COMPACT_ATOMS: atom_id res chain seq x y z
N MET A 1 29.39 -10.65 -11.66
CA MET A 1 28.84 -9.30 -11.42
C MET A 1 27.44 -9.29 -11.96
N ALA A 2 26.48 -8.74 -11.24
CA ALA A 2 25.11 -8.60 -11.72
C ALA A 2 24.99 -7.40 -12.68
N ASP A 3 24.09 -7.46 -13.65
CA ASP A 3 23.75 -6.30 -14.50
C ASP A 3 23.07 -5.24 -13.66
N PHE A 4 22.09 -5.66 -12.85
CA PHE A 4 21.31 -4.81 -11.97
C PHE A 4 21.41 -5.24 -10.51
N VAL A 5 21.61 -4.27 -9.62
CA VAL A 5 21.49 -4.47 -8.16
C VAL A 5 20.26 -3.70 -7.69
N ILE A 6 19.28 -4.45 -7.16
CA ILE A 6 18.00 -3.89 -6.68
C ILE A 6 18.01 -3.92 -5.15
N ALA A 7 17.83 -2.76 -4.53
CA ALA A 7 17.73 -2.62 -3.08
C ALA A 7 16.25 -2.55 -2.66
N GLY A 8 15.74 -3.63 -2.10
CA GLY A 8 14.35 -3.83 -1.65
C GLY A 8 13.57 -4.80 -2.52
N GLY A 9 13.17 -5.92 -1.92
CA GLY A 9 12.33 -6.96 -2.53
C GLY A 9 10.84 -6.78 -2.25
N GLY A 10 10.35 -5.52 -2.20
CA GLY A 10 8.94 -5.18 -2.03
C GLY A 10 8.08 -5.47 -3.25
N SER A 11 6.88 -4.91 -3.31
CA SER A 11 5.92 -5.14 -4.41
C SER A 11 6.49 -4.76 -5.78
N ALA A 12 7.02 -3.53 -5.91
CA ALA A 12 7.60 -3.05 -7.16
C ALA A 12 8.94 -3.73 -7.47
N GLY A 13 9.85 -3.83 -6.48
CA GLY A 13 11.16 -4.44 -6.67
C GLY A 13 11.08 -5.92 -7.07
N SER A 14 10.11 -6.67 -6.53
CA SER A 14 9.86 -8.05 -6.93
C SER A 14 9.37 -8.16 -8.37
N ALA A 15 8.45 -7.29 -8.80
CA ALA A 15 7.94 -7.27 -10.17
C ALA A 15 9.06 -6.91 -11.16
N LEU A 16 9.83 -5.86 -10.85
CA LEU A 16 10.97 -5.43 -11.67
C LEU A 16 12.02 -6.54 -11.78
N ALA A 17 12.47 -7.08 -10.64
CA ALA A 17 13.50 -8.13 -10.61
C ALA A 17 13.07 -9.37 -11.39
N GLY A 18 11.80 -9.78 -11.23
CA GLY A 18 11.25 -10.91 -11.97
C GLY A 18 11.29 -10.68 -13.48
N ARG A 19 10.80 -9.54 -13.94
CA ARG A 19 10.77 -9.21 -15.38
C ARG A 19 12.15 -9.05 -15.99
N LEU A 20 13.09 -8.42 -15.30
CA LEU A 20 14.47 -8.29 -15.78
C LEU A 20 15.14 -9.67 -15.90
N ALA A 21 14.99 -10.53 -14.91
CA ALA A 21 15.56 -11.88 -14.92
C ALA A 21 14.93 -12.79 -16.00
N GLU A 22 13.60 -12.71 -16.21
CA GLU A 22 12.91 -13.40 -17.30
C GLU A 22 13.39 -12.92 -18.68
N ALA A 23 13.78 -11.65 -18.79
CA ALA A 23 14.36 -11.09 -20.03
C ALA A 23 15.85 -11.42 -20.22
N GLY A 24 16.47 -12.20 -19.34
CA GLY A 24 17.85 -12.66 -19.47
C GLY A 24 18.90 -11.81 -18.74
N ALA A 25 18.52 -10.71 -18.08
CA ALA A 25 19.44 -9.88 -17.31
C ALA A 25 19.83 -10.56 -15.98
N LYS A 26 21.11 -10.46 -15.59
CA LYS A 26 21.58 -10.94 -14.28
C LYS A 26 21.22 -9.94 -13.19
N VAL A 27 20.32 -10.34 -12.28
CA VAL A 27 19.77 -9.49 -11.23
C VAL A 27 20.21 -9.98 -9.85
N LEU A 28 20.73 -9.08 -9.02
CA LEU A 28 20.91 -9.28 -7.59
C LEU A 28 19.86 -8.44 -6.84
N LEU A 29 18.95 -9.12 -6.14
CA LEU A 29 17.95 -8.52 -5.29
C LEU A 29 18.37 -8.62 -3.81
N LEU A 30 18.51 -7.48 -3.14
CA LEU A 30 18.85 -7.38 -1.72
C LEU A 30 17.59 -6.99 -0.93
N GLU A 31 17.21 -7.81 0.04
CA GLU A 31 16.05 -7.58 0.93
C GLU A 31 16.51 -7.54 2.38
N ALA A 32 16.09 -6.50 3.12
CA ALA A 32 16.45 -6.33 4.54
C ALA A 32 15.75 -7.38 5.43
N GLY A 33 14.50 -7.69 5.14
CA GLY A 33 13.70 -8.68 5.85
C GLY A 33 14.07 -10.12 5.52
N PRO A 34 13.44 -11.08 6.20
CA PRO A 34 13.61 -12.50 5.93
C PRO A 34 12.88 -12.95 4.65
N ARG A 35 13.05 -14.23 4.27
CA ARG A 35 12.24 -14.87 3.24
C ARG A 35 10.76 -14.93 3.65
N ASP A 36 9.87 -14.99 2.65
CA ASP A 36 8.41 -15.13 2.82
C ASP A 36 8.00 -16.58 3.20
N SER A 37 8.73 -17.20 4.12
CA SER A 37 8.51 -18.60 4.51
C SER A 37 7.47 -18.80 5.61
N HIS A 38 7.08 -17.73 6.32
CA HIS A 38 6.12 -17.84 7.42
C HIS A 38 4.73 -18.26 6.90
N PRO A 39 4.11 -19.34 7.43
CA PRO A 39 2.87 -19.90 6.89
C PRO A 39 1.71 -18.89 6.78
N LEU A 40 1.58 -17.99 7.76
CA LEU A 40 0.52 -16.97 7.79
C LEU A 40 0.59 -15.97 6.63
N ILE A 41 1.77 -15.78 6.02
CA ILE A 41 1.90 -14.95 4.81
C ILE A 41 1.03 -15.50 3.68
N HIS A 42 0.96 -16.83 3.53
CA HIS A 42 0.30 -17.48 2.40
C HIS A 42 -1.20 -17.72 2.63
N ILE A 43 -1.69 -17.42 3.83
CA ILE A 43 -3.10 -17.59 4.22
C ILE A 43 -3.79 -16.23 4.14
N PRO A 44 -4.94 -16.08 3.43
CA PRO A 44 -5.60 -14.78 3.28
C PRO A 44 -5.88 -14.06 4.61
N ALA A 45 -6.50 -14.72 5.60
CA ALA A 45 -6.76 -14.13 6.92
C ALA A 45 -5.51 -13.97 7.79
N GLY A 46 -4.37 -14.52 7.39
CA GLY A 46 -3.14 -14.56 8.19
C GLY A 46 -2.58 -13.16 8.51
N PHE A 47 -2.83 -12.17 7.66
CA PHE A 47 -2.30 -10.82 7.83
C PHE A 47 -2.68 -10.19 9.18
N VAL A 48 -3.87 -10.47 9.70
CA VAL A 48 -4.32 -9.94 11.00
C VAL A 48 -3.34 -10.29 12.12
N LYS A 49 -2.82 -11.54 12.12
CA LYS A 49 -1.83 -11.99 13.10
C LYS A 49 -0.39 -11.56 12.78
N LEU A 50 -0.17 -10.99 11.59
CA LEU A 50 1.14 -10.49 11.20
C LEU A 50 1.34 -9.02 11.56
N LEU A 51 0.28 -8.26 11.86
CA LEU A 51 0.35 -6.82 12.13
C LEU A 51 1.34 -6.46 13.24
N ASP A 52 1.45 -7.28 14.28
CA ASP A 52 2.38 -7.07 15.40
C ASP A 52 3.69 -7.87 15.27
N SER A 53 3.93 -8.46 14.10
CA SER A 53 5.08 -9.35 13.89
C SER A 53 6.35 -8.59 13.48
N LYS A 54 7.50 -9.24 13.65
CA LYS A 54 8.81 -8.76 13.15
C LYS A 54 8.92 -8.75 11.62
N LEU A 55 7.88 -9.19 10.90
CA LEU A 55 7.79 -9.11 9.44
C LEU A 55 7.36 -7.72 8.96
N LEU A 56 7.14 -6.80 9.90
CA LEU A 56 6.89 -5.39 9.61
C LEU A 56 7.90 -4.50 10.34
N TYR A 57 8.28 -3.40 9.69
CA TYR A 57 8.77 -2.23 10.37
C TYR A 57 7.58 -1.54 11.05
N HIS A 58 7.71 -1.17 12.30
CA HIS A 58 6.74 -0.38 13.05
C HIS A 58 7.31 1.03 13.20
N TYR A 59 7.15 1.87 12.17
CA TYR A 59 7.59 3.25 12.23
C TYR A 59 6.64 4.04 13.14
N GLN A 60 7.14 4.52 14.25
CA GLN A 60 6.41 5.52 15.04
C GLN A 60 6.54 6.86 14.33
N THR A 61 5.41 7.49 14.01
CA THR A 61 5.42 8.82 13.41
C THR A 61 5.93 9.86 14.42
N GLU A 62 6.35 11.01 13.92
CA GLU A 62 6.50 12.18 14.78
C GLU A 62 5.14 12.55 15.39
N ARG A 63 5.16 13.30 16.50
CA ARG A 63 3.93 13.76 17.15
C ARG A 63 3.11 14.61 16.18
N GLN A 64 1.86 14.22 15.97
CA GLN A 64 0.93 14.90 15.08
C GLN A 64 0.06 15.87 15.90
N GLU A 65 0.36 17.16 15.87
CA GLU A 65 -0.40 18.19 16.59
C GLU A 65 -1.90 18.14 16.22
N THR A 66 -2.18 17.91 14.95
CA THR A 66 -3.55 17.75 14.41
C THR A 66 -4.26 16.48 14.89
N LEU A 67 -3.56 15.52 15.45
CA LEU A 67 -4.11 14.31 16.09
C LEU A 67 -3.97 14.36 17.61
N ASN A 68 -4.10 15.53 18.23
CA ASN A 68 -3.97 15.75 19.68
C ASN A 68 -2.60 15.33 20.24
N GLY A 69 -1.52 15.53 19.48
CA GLY A 69 -0.16 15.15 19.88
C GLY A 69 0.12 13.64 19.86
N ARG A 70 -0.79 12.81 19.33
CA ARG A 70 -0.55 11.37 19.14
C ARG A 70 0.55 11.12 18.10
N ALA A 71 1.22 9.99 18.23
CA ALA A 71 2.22 9.49 17.29
C ALA A 71 1.79 8.10 16.79
N PRO A 72 0.86 7.99 15.82
CA PRO A 72 0.42 6.71 15.29
C PRO A 72 1.59 5.87 14.76
N ILE A 73 1.48 4.54 14.87
CA ILE A 73 2.43 3.62 14.25
C ILE A 73 2.04 3.42 12.78
N MET A 74 3.03 3.50 11.88
CA MET A 74 2.89 3.23 10.45
C MET A 74 3.61 1.91 10.10
N PRO A 75 2.95 0.76 10.13
CA PRO A 75 3.54 -0.51 9.75
C PRO A 75 3.88 -0.58 8.26
N GLN A 76 5.07 -1.09 7.93
CA GLN A 76 5.49 -1.35 6.55
C GLN A 76 6.15 -2.71 6.45
N GLY A 77 5.97 -3.43 5.33
CA GLY A 77 6.51 -4.78 5.17
C GLY A 77 8.03 -4.84 5.26
N ASN A 78 8.54 -5.73 6.13
CA ASN A 78 9.95 -6.06 6.30
C ASN A 78 10.15 -7.56 6.04
N VAL A 79 9.89 -7.97 4.83
CA VAL A 79 9.92 -9.37 4.38
C VAL A 79 9.94 -9.40 2.85
N LEU A 80 10.48 -10.46 2.26
CA LEU A 80 10.46 -10.64 0.80
C LEU A 80 9.02 -10.58 0.26
N GLY A 81 8.80 -9.74 -0.76
CA GLY A 81 7.50 -9.35 -1.27
C GLY A 81 6.94 -8.08 -0.61
N GLY A 82 7.59 -7.57 0.45
CA GLY A 82 7.21 -6.33 1.14
C GLY A 82 5.76 -6.30 1.58
N GLY A 83 5.08 -5.17 1.38
CA GLY A 83 3.67 -4.98 1.72
C GLY A 83 2.76 -6.04 1.10
N SER A 84 3.03 -6.55 -0.11
CA SER A 84 2.20 -7.60 -0.76
C SER A 84 2.18 -8.93 0.01
N SER A 85 3.19 -9.19 0.83
CA SER A 85 3.27 -10.39 1.68
C SER A 85 2.48 -10.28 2.98
N VAL A 86 2.13 -9.06 3.42
CA VAL A 86 1.55 -8.81 4.75
C VAL A 86 0.27 -7.98 4.75
N ASN A 87 -0.17 -7.42 3.61
CA ASN A 87 -1.36 -6.60 3.47
C ASN A 87 -2.68 -7.42 3.52
N ALA A 88 -3.83 -6.73 3.51
CA ALA A 88 -5.15 -7.35 3.41
C ALA A 88 -5.49 -7.90 2.01
N ALA A 89 -4.54 -7.93 1.08
CA ALA A 89 -4.67 -8.47 -0.28
C ALA A 89 -5.76 -7.83 -1.15
N ILE A 90 -6.28 -6.66 -0.83
CA ILE A 90 -7.27 -5.95 -1.64
C ILE A 90 -6.63 -5.53 -2.97
N TYR A 91 -7.34 -5.79 -4.09
CA TYR A 91 -6.90 -5.42 -5.43
C TYR A 91 -7.69 -4.21 -5.94
N ILE A 92 -7.09 -3.03 -5.87
CA ILE A 92 -7.62 -1.75 -6.35
C ILE A 92 -6.53 -1.05 -7.14
N ARG A 93 -6.90 -0.41 -8.25
CA ARG A 93 -5.97 0.29 -9.15
C ARG A 93 -5.95 1.81 -8.97
N GLY A 94 -6.96 2.38 -8.30
CA GLY A 94 -7.21 3.83 -8.29
C GLY A 94 -8.10 4.27 -9.45
N GLN A 95 -8.22 5.57 -9.64
CA GLN A 95 -9.06 6.21 -10.66
C GLN A 95 -8.23 6.63 -11.87
N ARG A 96 -8.90 6.79 -13.01
CA ARG A 96 -8.26 7.32 -14.23
C ARG A 96 -7.59 8.67 -13.97
N SER A 97 -8.31 9.57 -13.30
CA SER A 97 -7.84 10.91 -12.99
C SER A 97 -6.58 10.97 -12.13
N ASP A 98 -6.29 9.93 -11.31
CA ASP A 98 -5.05 9.87 -10.53
C ASP A 98 -3.82 9.87 -11.47
N TYR A 99 -3.82 8.99 -12.46
CA TYR A 99 -2.72 8.83 -13.42
C TYR A 99 -2.67 9.93 -14.46
N ASP A 100 -3.84 10.40 -14.93
CA ASP A 100 -3.91 11.54 -15.84
C ASP A 100 -3.39 12.81 -15.13
N GLY A 101 -3.65 12.94 -13.83
CA GLY A 101 -3.07 13.97 -12.98
C GLY A 101 -1.54 13.86 -12.85
N TRP A 102 -0.98 12.63 -12.76
CA TRP A 102 0.47 12.44 -12.76
C TRP A 102 1.10 12.93 -14.07
N ALA A 103 0.49 12.59 -15.21
CA ALA A 103 0.97 13.05 -16.51
C ALA A 103 0.91 14.57 -16.64
N GLN A 104 -0.17 15.21 -16.18
CA GLN A 104 -0.33 16.66 -16.15
C GLN A 104 0.69 17.35 -15.22
N ALA A 105 1.05 16.69 -14.11
CA ALA A 105 2.08 17.17 -13.18
C ALA A 105 3.53 16.93 -13.69
N GLY A 106 3.70 16.53 -14.95
CA GLY A 106 5.01 16.37 -15.59
C GLY A 106 5.53 14.93 -15.68
N ALA A 107 4.77 13.92 -15.22
CA ALA A 107 5.11 12.52 -15.41
C ALA A 107 4.64 12.02 -16.80
N ALA A 108 5.26 12.50 -17.86
CA ALA A 108 4.92 12.11 -19.23
C ALA A 108 5.00 10.60 -19.44
N GLY A 109 3.98 10.01 -20.09
CA GLY A 109 3.88 8.56 -20.30
C GLY A 109 3.32 7.79 -19.11
N TRP A 110 2.80 8.47 -18.08
CA TRP A 110 2.19 7.86 -16.89
C TRP A 110 0.68 8.18 -16.77
N SER A 111 0.01 8.60 -17.84
CA SER A 111 -1.44 8.74 -17.86
C SER A 111 -2.13 7.37 -17.73
N TYR A 112 -3.41 7.35 -17.39
CA TYR A 112 -4.15 6.10 -17.24
C TYR A 112 -4.06 5.21 -18.48
N ARG A 113 -4.20 5.80 -19.68
CA ARG A 113 -4.07 5.08 -20.95
C ARG A 113 -2.70 4.41 -21.12
N ASP A 114 -1.64 5.02 -20.57
CA ASP A 114 -0.26 4.53 -20.68
C ASP A 114 0.04 3.44 -19.65
N VAL A 115 -0.62 3.45 -18.49
CA VAL A 115 -0.36 2.49 -17.40
C VAL A 115 -1.34 1.31 -17.39
N LEU A 116 -2.54 1.44 -17.95
CA LEU A 116 -3.52 0.35 -18.01
C LEU A 116 -2.97 -0.93 -18.69
N PRO A 117 -2.21 -0.87 -19.79
CA PRO A 117 -1.59 -2.06 -20.38
C PRO A 117 -0.67 -2.82 -19.40
N TYR A 118 0.01 -2.13 -18.50
CA TYR A 118 0.88 -2.72 -17.49
C TYR A 118 0.10 -3.34 -16.33
N PHE A 119 -1.01 -2.74 -15.93
CA PHE A 119 -1.96 -3.39 -15.01
C PHE A 119 -2.49 -4.69 -15.59
N ARG A 120 -2.92 -4.70 -16.84
CA ARG A 120 -3.41 -5.89 -17.54
C ARG A 120 -2.31 -6.94 -17.72
N ARG A 121 -1.06 -6.55 -17.99
CA ARG A 121 0.09 -7.46 -18.10
C ARG A 121 0.41 -8.13 -16.76
N ALA A 122 0.25 -7.41 -15.65
CA ALA A 122 0.46 -7.95 -14.31
C ALA A 122 -0.64 -8.92 -13.88
N GLU A 123 -1.89 -8.68 -14.30
CA GLU A 123 -3.08 -9.31 -13.77
C GLU A 123 -3.38 -10.67 -14.41
N GLY A 124 -3.60 -11.66 -13.54
CA GLY A 124 -4.20 -12.95 -13.88
C GLY A 124 -5.55 -13.08 -13.18
N ASN A 125 -6.57 -12.39 -13.69
CA ASN A 125 -7.92 -12.40 -13.13
C ASN A 125 -8.64 -13.70 -13.48
N ASP A 126 -9.26 -14.35 -12.50
CA ASP A 126 -9.95 -15.64 -12.67
C ASP A 126 -11.42 -15.50 -13.08
N ARG A 127 -11.97 -14.27 -13.08
CA ARG A 127 -13.37 -13.99 -13.46
C ARG A 127 -13.50 -12.97 -14.57
N LEU A 128 -12.77 -11.85 -14.52
CA LEU A 128 -12.93 -10.74 -15.46
C LEU A 128 -11.95 -10.86 -16.62
N SER A 129 -12.47 -10.65 -17.83
CA SER A 129 -11.71 -10.68 -19.09
C SER A 129 -12.32 -9.69 -20.07
N ASP A 130 -11.84 -8.45 -20.05
CA ASP A 130 -12.38 -7.34 -20.82
C ASP A 130 -11.30 -6.30 -21.17
N ALA A 131 -11.70 -5.09 -21.55
CA ALA A 131 -10.78 -4.02 -21.91
C ALA A 131 -9.91 -3.53 -20.74
N TRP A 132 -10.37 -3.70 -19.50
CA TRP A 132 -9.68 -3.28 -18.28
C TRP A 132 -8.87 -4.41 -17.64
N HIS A 133 -9.23 -5.68 -17.84
CA HIS A 133 -8.68 -6.82 -17.12
C HIS A 133 -7.80 -7.73 -17.98
N GLY A 134 -6.74 -8.26 -17.35
CA GLY A 134 -5.87 -9.29 -17.89
C GLY A 134 -6.08 -10.63 -17.20
N THR A 135 -5.96 -11.73 -17.95
CA THR A 135 -6.18 -13.10 -17.44
C THR A 135 -4.91 -13.94 -17.36
N ALA A 136 -3.83 -13.50 -18.04
CA ALA A 136 -2.61 -14.28 -18.20
C ALA A 136 -1.43 -13.80 -17.35
N GLY A 137 -1.61 -12.73 -16.57
CA GLY A 137 -0.55 -12.15 -15.77
C GLY A 137 -0.13 -13.02 -14.57
N PRO A 138 1.06 -12.77 -14.04
CA PRO A 138 1.61 -13.54 -12.93
C PRO A 138 0.88 -13.29 -11.61
N LEU A 139 0.33 -12.08 -11.39
CA LEU A 139 -0.40 -11.72 -10.18
C LEU A 139 -1.81 -12.31 -10.24
N GLY A 140 -2.07 -13.35 -9.44
CA GLY A 140 -3.42 -13.91 -9.34
C GLY A 140 -4.37 -12.91 -8.67
N VAL A 141 -5.47 -12.63 -9.33
CA VAL A 141 -6.58 -11.81 -8.83
C VAL A 141 -7.85 -12.65 -8.86
N SER A 142 -8.57 -12.73 -7.75
CA SER A 142 -9.76 -13.56 -7.63
C SER A 142 -10.84 -12.93 -6.76
N ASP A 143 -12.07 -13.34 -6.99
CA ASP A 143 -13.18 -13.02 -6.10
C ASP A 143 -12.98 -13.68 -4.72
N LEU A 144 -13.60 -13.10 -3.71
CA LEU A 144 -13.63 -13.65 -2.38
C LEU A 144 -14.40 -14.98 -2.36
N ARG A 145 -13.79 -16.02 -1.79
CA ARG A 145 -14.44 -17.32 -1.61
C ARG A 145 -15.26 -17.42 -0.31
N GLN A 146 -15.04 -16.49 0.60
CA GLN A 146 -15.76 -16.38 1.87
C GLN A 146 -16.22 -14.94 2.05
N ILE A 147 -17.51 -14.75 2.23
CA ILE A 147 -18.17 -13.48 2.51
C ILE A 147 -19.17 -13.70 3.63
N THR A 148 -19.09 -12.91 4.69
CA THR A 148 -20.00 -13.00 5.83
C THR A 148 -21.38 -12.42 5.50
N ASP A 149 -22.43 -12.86 6.21
CA ASP A 149 -23.77 -12.28 6.09
C ASP A 149 -23.76 -10.80 6.52
N LEU A 150 -22.91 -10.45 7.47
CA LEU A 150 -22.72 -9.08 7.93
C LEU A 150 -22.16 -8.18 6.79
N THR A 151 -21.23 -8.70 5.99
CA THR A 151 -20.72 -7.99 4.80
C THR A 151 -21.77 -7.86 3.71
N ARG A 152 -22.60 -8.89 3.48
CA ARG A 152 -23.72 -8.80 2.55
C ARG A 152 -24.74 -7.76 3.01
N ALA A 153 -25.01 -7.71 4.31
CA ALA A 153 -25.86 -6.69 4.91
C ALA A 153 -25.29 -5.28 4.75
N PHE A 154 -23.97 -5.10 4.89
CA PHE A 154 -23.30 -3.81 4.59
C PHE A 154 -23.52 -3.36 3.15
N VAL A 155 -23.28 -4.24 2.18
CA VAL A 155 -23.50 -3.90 0.76
C VAL A 155 -24.95 -3.48 0.52
N ARG A 156 -25.92 -4.22 1.11
CA ARG A 156 -27.33 -3.85 1.01
C ARG A 156 -27.65 -2.54 1.72
N SER A 157 -27.10 -2.31 2.91
CA SER A 157 -27.28 -1.05 3.65
C SER A 157 -26.71 0.15 2.93
N ALA A 158 -25.57 0.00 2.27
CA ALA A 158 -25.01 1.08 1.45
C ALA A 158 -25.93 1.41 0.27
N GLN A 159 -26.56 0.39 -0.36
CA GLN A 159 -27.58 0.61 -1.41
C GLN A 159 -28.84 1.31 -0.84
N GLU A 160 -29.29 0.92 0.34
CA GLU A 160 -30.40 1.58 1.04
C GLU A 160 -30.08 3.04 1.41
N ALA A 161 -28.78 3.37 1.59
CA ALA A 161 -28.30 4.72 1.80
C ALA A 161 -28.09 5.51 0.48
N GLY A 162 -28.43 4.93 -0.68
CA GLY A 162 -28.37 5.58 -2.00
C GLY A 162 -27.08 5.33 -2.79
N ILE A 163 -26.17 4.45 -2.32
CA ILE A 163 -24.92 4.14 -3.03
C ILE A 163 -25.18 3.00 -4.03
N PRO A 164 -24.91 3.17 -5.34
CA PRO A 164 -25.16 2.12 -6.31
C PRO A 164 -24.25 0.91 -6.09
N PHE A 165 -24.73 -0.28 -6.41
CA PHE A 165 -23.87 -1.47 -6.45
C PHE A 165 -22.91 -1.40 -7.63
N THR A 166 -21.64 -1.77 -7.41
CA THR A 166 -20.67 -2.02 -8.46
C THR A 166 -20.12 -3.44 -8.36
N PRO A 167 -20.10 -4.21 -9.45
CA PRO A 167 -19.50 -5.54 -9.48
C PRO A 167 -17.98 -5.51 -9.63
N ASP A 168 -17.41 -4.33 -9.90
CA ASP A 168 -16.01 -4.14 -10.22
C ASP A 168 -15.56 -2.70 -9.93
N PHE A 169 -14.50 -2.56 -9.11
CA PHE A 169 -13.89 -1.27 -8.80
C PHE A 169 -12.76 -0.86 -9.76
N ASN A 170 -12.33 -1.77 -10.62
CA ASN A 170 -11.17 -1.59 -11.50
C ASN A 170 -11.54 -1.48 -12.98
N GLY A 171 -12.83 -1.46 -13.30
CA GLY A 171 -13.40 -1.30 -14.64
C GLY A 171 -13.63 0.15 -15.03
N ALA A 172 -14.70 0.39 -15.79
CA ALA A 172 -15.03 1.72 -16.32
C ALA A 172 -15.30 2.78 -15.25
N ARG A 173 -15.80 2.40 -14.07
CA ARG A 173 -16.15 3.29 -12.97
C ARG A 173 -15.85 2.63 -11.63
N GLN A 174 -15.13 3.35 -10.76
CA GLN A 174 -14.84 2.89 -9.40
C GLN A 174 -16.02 3.13 -8.43
N ARG A 175 -16.88 4.12 -8.71
CA ARG A 175 -17.97 4.55 -7.83
C ARG A 175 -18.94 3.42 -7.51
N GLY A 176 -19.31 3.29 -6.24
CA GLY A 176 -20.33 2.36 -5.77
C GLY A 176 -19.89 1.57 -4.55
N VAL A 177 -20.73 0.63 -4.14
CA VAL A 177 -20.44 -0.38 -3.10
C VAL A 177 -20.36 -1.76 -3.73
N GLY A 178 -19.39 -2.57 -3.31
CA GLY A 178 -19.21 -3.91 -3.85
C GLY A 178 -18.28 -4.77 -3.00
N PHE A 179 -18.08 -6.00 -3.44
CA PHE A 179 -17.14 -6.94 -2.85
C PHE A 179 -15.76 -6.77 -3.46
N ASN A 180 -14.73 -6.86 -2.63
CA ASN A 180 -13.35 -6.71 -3.08
C ASN A 180 -12.89 -7.94 -3.87
N GLN A 181 -12.17 -7.73 -4.96
CA GLN A 181 -11.26 -8.75 -5.48
C GLN A 181 -9.96 -8.74 -4.68
N THR A 182 -9.30 -9.88 -4.61
CA THR A 182 -8.10 -10.06 -3.80
C THR A 182 -6.92 -10.59 -4.61
N THR A 183 -5.70 -10.21 -4.22
CA THR A 183 -4.47 -10.77 -4.77
C THR A 183 -4.24 -12.19 -4.24
N THR A 184 -5.11 -13.12 -4.69
CA THR A 184 -5.07 -14.54 -4.33
C THR A 184 -5.14 -15.42 -5.58
N ARG A 185 -4.55 -16.61 -5.49
CA ARG A 185 -4.63 -17.66 -6.51
C ARG A 185 -4.81 -19.01 -5.83
N ASN A 186 -5.81 -19.77 -6.24
CA ASN A 186 -6.10 -21.10 -5.67
C ASN A 186 -6.26 -21.08 -4.14
N GLY A 187 -6.88 -20.02 -3.61
CA GLY A 187 -7.14 -19.89 -2.18
C GLY A 187 -5.90 -19.58 -1.34
N ARG A 188 -4.84 -19.08 -1.94
CA ARG A 188 -3.62 -18.63 -1.26
C ARG A 188 -3.26 -17.22 -1.70
N ARG A 189 -2.61 -16.45 -0.80
CA ARG A 189 -2.03 -15.16 -1.18
C ARG A 189 -1.09 -15.30 -2.36
N CYS A 190 -1.26 -14.45 -3.36
CA CYS A 190 -0.37 -14.26 -4.49
C CYS A 190 0.41 -12.95 -4.30
N SER A 191 1.40 -12.95 -3.39
CA SER A 191 2.28 -11.78 -3.20
C SER A 191 3.16 -11.56 -4.42
N ALA A 192 3.78 -10.38 -4.53
CA ALA A 192 4.74 -10.11 -5.59
C ALA A 192 5.93 -11.10 -5.59
N ALA A 193 6.36 -11.57 -4.41
CA ALA A 193 7.38 -12.62 -4.33
C ALA A 193 6.89 -13.94 -4.96
N VAL A 194 5.64 -14.32 -4.71
CA VAL A 194 5.04 -15.53 -5.30
C VAL A 194 4.83 -15.36 -6.80
N ALA A 195 4.33 -14.21 -7.23
CA ALA A 195 3.97 -13.93 -8.62
C ALA A 195 5.19 -13.81 -9.54
N TYR A 196 6.24 -13.14 -9.08
CA TYR A 196 7.36 -12.76 -9.94
C TYR A 196 8.69 -13.44 -9.57
N LEU A 197 9.06 -13.46 -8.29
CA LEU A 197 10.38 -13.96 -7.92
C LEU A 197 10.50 -15.49 -8.03
N ARG A 198 9.47 -16.23 -7.60
CA ARG A 198 9.51 -17.70 -7.67
C ARG A 198 9.63 -18.23 -9.10
N PRO A 199 8.88 -17.73 -10.11
CA PRO A 199 9.11 -18.11 -11.51
C PRO A 199 10.49 -17.70 -12.00
N ALA A 200 10.92 -16.45 -11.72
CA ALA A 200 12.19 -15.92 -12.20
C ALA A 200 13.43 -16.65 -11.65
N LEU A 201 13.36 -17.20 -10.43
CA LEU A 201 14.44 -18.04 -9.88
C LEU A 201 14.77 -19.24 -10.77
N LYS A 202 13.80 -19.75 -11.55
CA LYS A 202 14.02 -20.89 -12.47
C LYS A 202 14.84 -20.53 -13.71
N THR A 203 14.98 -19.25 -14.02
CA THR A 203 15.80 -18.78 -15.16
C THR A 203 17.31 -18.89 -14.88
N GLY A 204 17.72 -18.96 -13.60
CA GLY A 204 19.13 -18.87 -13.22
C GLY A 204 19.72 -17.46 -13.28
N ASN A 205 18.92 -16.44 -13.65
CA ASN A 205 19.36 -15.04 -13.80
C ASN A 205 19.07 -14.18 -12.56
N LEU A 206 18.36 -14.70 -11.56
CA LEU A 206 17.98 -13.98 -10.34
C LEU A 206 18.69 -14.58 -9.12
N GLU A 207 19.49 -13.75 -8.44
CA GLU A 207 19.99 -14.03 -7.10
C GLU A 207 19.24 -13.19 -6.07
N ILE A 208 18.74 -13.80 -5.00
CA ILE A 208 18.06 -13.13 -3.89
C ILE A 208 18.83 -13.32 -2.61
N ARG A 209 19.24 -12.22 -1.97
CA ARG A 209 19.83 -12.21 -0.63
C ARG A 209 18.88 -11.53 0.34
N THR A 210 18.50 -12.23 1.40
CA THR A 210 17.66 -11.72 2.49
C THR A 210 18.49 -11.46 3.74
N GLY A 211 17.98 -10.64 4.68
CA GLY A 211 18.73 -10.16 5.84
C GLY A 211 19.84 -9.18 5.45
N CYS A 212 19.66 -8.45 4.36
CA CYS A 212 20.63 -7.52 3.77
C CYS A 212 20.12 -6.09 3.88
N LEU A 213 20.51 -5.36 4.92
CA LEU A 213 20.21 -3.93 5.06
C LEU A 213 21.19 -3.14 4.19
N VAL A 214 20.72 -2.58 3.08
CA VAL A 214 21.51 -1.67 2.26
C VAL A 214 21.77 -0.38 3.05
N THR A 215 23.04 -0.01 3.20
CA THR A 215 23.49 1.09 4.07
C THR A 215 23.84 2.34 3.29
N ARG A 216 24.37 2.21 2.10
CA ARG A 216 24.67 3.31 1.18
C ARG A 216 24.87 2.87 -0.26
N ILE A 217 24.77 3.82 -1.19
CA ILE A 217 25.09 3.66 -2.59
C ILE A 217 26.60 3.94 -2.80
N LEU A 218 27.24 3.17 -3.65
CA LEU A 218 28.64 3.34 -4.03
C LEU A 218 28.72 4.09 -5.35
N PHE A 219 29.64 5.06 -5.43
CA PHE A 219 29.78 5.94 -6.59
C PHE A 219 31.20 5.95 -7.16
N GLU A 220 31.28 6.16 -8.48
CA GLU A 220 32.47 6.58 -9.21
C GLU A 220 32.13 7.90 -9.93
N GLY A 221 32.65 9.03 -9.42
CA GLY A 221 32.19 10.36 -9.85
C GLY A 221 30.69 10.51 -9.54
N ASP A 222 29.90 10.89 -10.53
CA ASP A 222 28.43 11.03 -10.47
C ASP A 222 27.66 9.75 -10.81
N ARG A 223 28.36 8.64 -11.05
CA ARG A 223 27.78 7.37 -11.46
C ARG A 223 27.64 6.42 -10.27
N ALA A 224 26.44 5.89 -10.03
CA ALA A 224 26.22 4.78 -9.10
C ALA A 224 26.79 3.48 -9.71
N VAL A 225 27.58 2.75 -8.91
CA VAL A 225 28.29 1.53 -9.36
C VAL A 225 27.99 0.31 -8.48
N GLY A 226 27.20 0.47 -7.43
CA GLY A 226 26.87 -0.61 -6.52
C GLY A 226 26.27 -0.10 -5.22
N VAL A 227 26.13 -0.99 -4.26
CA VAL A 227 25.67 -0.69 -2.91
C VAL A 227 26.55 -1.36 -1.86
N GLU A 228 26.61 -0.77 -0.68
CA GLU A 228 27.09 -1.38 0.54
C GLU A 228 25.90 -1.86 1.35
N TYR A 229 26.00 -3.02 1.99
CA TYR A 229 24.94 -3.56 2.82
C TYR A 229 25.49 -4.32 4.02
N ALA A 230 24.75 -4.28 5.11
CA ALA A 230 25.03 -5.07 6.31
C ALA A 230 24.29 -6.40 6.24
N ARG A 231 25.01 -7.51 6.52
CA ARG A 231 24.44 -8.85 6.59
C ARG A 231 25.14 -9.66 7.69
N SER A 232 24.37 -10.21 8.62
CA SER A 232 24.91 -11.03 9.72
C SER A 232 26.09 -10.39 10.45
N GLY A 233 25.99 -9.05 10.70
CA GLY A 233 27.03 -8.28 11.40
C GLY A 233 28.27 -7.92 10.54
N ARG A 234 28.28 -8.24 9.25
CA ARG A 234 29.35 -7.89 8.32
C ARG A 234 28.87 -6.87 7.30
N ILE A 235 29.80 -6.01 6.87
CA ILE A 235 29.58 -5.09 5.77
C ILE A 235 30.10 -5.75 4.49
N GLU A 236 29.24 -5.84 3.51
CA GLU A 236 29.52 -6.40 2.19
C GLU A 236 29.21 -5.35 1.10
N GLN A 237 29.76 -5.54 -0.09
CA GLN A 237 29.48 -4.71 -1.25
C GLN A 237 28.97 -5.55 -2.42
N ALA A 238 28.04 -4.95 -3.19
CA ALA A 238 27.57 -5.52 -4.44
C ALA A 238 27.72 -4.46 -5.55
N ARG A 239 28.40 -4.83 -6.63
CA ARG A 239 28.58 -3.96 -7.79
C ARG A 239 27.60 -4.33 -8.89
N ALA A 240 27.07 -3.29 -9.54
CA ALA A 240 26.19 -3.37 -10.71
C ALA A 240 26.98 -3.04 -11.97
N ALA A 241 26.83 -3.84 -13.01
CA ALA A 241 27.46 -3.56 -14.32
C ALA A 241 26.71 -2.45 -15.06
N GLN A 242 25.40 -2.37 -14.90
CA GLN A 242 24.52 -1.40 -15.57
C GLN A 242 23.97 -0.37 -14.58
N GLU A 243 23.01 -0.75 -13.70
CA GLU A 243 22.35 0.21 -12.83
C GLU A 243 22.13 -0.31 -11.41
N VAL A 244 22.06 0.62 -10.46
CA VAL A 244 21.55 0.43 -9.10
C VAL A 244 20.11 0.94 -9.07
N ILE A 245 19.20 0.15 -8.50
CA ILE A 245 17.77 0.49 -8.44
C ILE A 245 17.30 0.41 -6.99
N LEU A 246 16.74 1.51 -6.48
CA LEU A 246 16.13 1.55 -5.15
C LEU A 246 14.65 1.17 -5.26
N SER A 247 14.24 0.19 -4.47
CA SER A 247 12.85 -0.30 -4.36
C SER A 247 12.47 -0.55 -2.90
N ALA A 248 13.00 0.28 -1.98
CA ALA A 248 12.88 0.09 -0.56
C ALA A 248 11.61 0.75 0.05
N GLY A 249 10.74 1.30 -0.80
CA GLY A 249 9.46 1.92 -0.42
C GLY A 249 9.60 3.36 0.06
N ALA A 250 8.43 4.01 0.26
CA ALA A 250 8.33 5.44 0.51
C ALA A 250 9.05 5.94 1.78
N VAL A 251 9.42 5.04 2.70
CA VAL A 251 10.14 5.40 3.93
C VAL A 251 11.65 5.18 3.79
N GLN A 252 12.06 4.05 3.21
CA GLN A 252 13.47 3.68 3.18
C GLN A 252 14.21 4.18 1.93
N SER A 253 13.55 4.35 0.78
CA SER A 253 14.20 4.86 -0.43
C SER A 253 14.73 6.29 -0.25
N PRO A 254 13.96 7.27 0.24
CA PRO A 254 14.50 8.60 0.52
C PRO A 254 15.59 8.58 1.61
N LYS A 255 15.43 7.76 2.66
CA LYS A 255 16.45 7.60 3.69
C LYS A 255 17.77 7.11 3.09
N LEU A 256 17.74 6.11 2.21
CA LEU A 256 18.93 5.57 1.58
C LEU A 256 19.61 6.58 0.65
N LEU A 257 18.85 7.40 -0.08
CA LEU A 257 19.38 8.53 -0.84
C LEU A 257 20.12 9.51 0.08
N MET A 258 19.47 9.95 1.17
CA MET A 258 20.08 10.88 2.13
C MET A 258 21.34 10.30 2.79
N LEU A 259 21.34 9.06 3.24
CA LEU A 259 22.52 8.38 3.79
C LEU A 259 23.68 8.26 2.77
N SER A 260 23.36 8.35 1.47
CA SER A 260 24.33 8.33 0.38
C SER A 260 24.75 9.72 -0.10
N GLY A 261 24.37 10.77 0.63
CA GLY A 261 24.71 12.16 0.33
C GLY A 261 23.83 12.80 -0.75
N ILE A 262 22.66 12.22 -1.08
CA ILE A 262 21.72 12.77 -2.06
C ILE A 262 20.46 13.22 -1.31
N GLY A 263 20.20 14.53 -1.27
CA GLY A 263 19.03 15.06 -0.56
C GLY A 263 19.12 16.54 -0.25
N PRO A 264 18.23 17.02 0.66
CA PRO A 264 18.25 18.40 1.13
C PRO A 264 19.57 18.70 1.83
N GLU A 265 20.28 19.74 1.37
CA GLU A 265 21.62 20.07 1.87
C GLU A 265 21.66 20.29 3.39
N ALA A 266 20.69 21.02 3.92
CA ALA A 266 20.60 21.29 5.36
C ALA A 266 20.40 20.03 6.20
N GLU A 267 19.65 19.05 5.66
CA GLU A 267 19.42 17.76 6.34
C GLU A 267 20.69 16.91 6.37
N LEU A 268 21.42 16.85 5.26
CA LEU A 268 22.69 16.12 5.17
C LEU A 268 23.74 16.72 6.11
N GLN A 269 23.89 18.03 6.12
CA GLN A 269 24.84 18.75 6.99
C GLN A 269 24.53 18.55 8.48
N ARG A 270 23.24 18.54 8.86
CA ARG A 270 22.79 18.29 10.25
C ARG A 270 23.33 16.96 10.79
N HIS A 271 23.47 15.96 9.94
CA HIS A 271 23.95 14.63 10.31
C HIS A 271 25.42 14.37 9.94
N GLY A 272 26.17 15.39 9.52
CA GLY A 272 27.58 15.26 9.15
C GLY A 272 27.79 14.42 7.87
N ILE A 273 26.77 14.31 7.03
CA ILE A 273 26.85 13.56 5.78
C ILE A 273 27.35 14.51 4.68
N ALA A 274 28.43 14.12 3.99
CA ALA A 274 28.96 14.89 2.88
C ALA A 274 27.93 14.98 1.74
N VAL A 275 27.66 16.21 1.30
CA VAL A 275 26.74 16.46 0.19
C VAL A 275 27.37 16.01 -1.11
N LYS A 276 26.84 14.97 -1.70
CA LYS A 276 27.22 14.48 -3.02
C LYS A 276 26.41 15.15 -4.11
N HIS A 277 25.11 15.26 -3.91
CA HIS A 277 24.19 15.91 -4.84
C HIS A 277 23.01 16.51 -4.08
N ARG A 278 22.82 17.82 -4.24
CA ARG A 278 21.71 18.55 -3.66
C ARG A 278 20.43 18.22 -4.44
N LEU A 279 19.43 17.69 -3.73
CA LEU A 279 18.13 17.32 -4.30
C LEU A 279 17.04 17.51 -3.23
N GLU A 280 16.48 18.72 -3.19
CA GLU A 280 15.61 19.19 -2.09
C GLU A 280 14.31 18.38 -1.93
N GLY A 281 13.85 17.72 -2.99
CA GLY A 281 12.62 16.91 -2.93
C GLY A 281 12.74 15.57 -2.23
N VAL A 282 13.97 15.10 -1.95
CA VAL A 282 14.17 13.80 -1.28
C VAL A 282 13.57 13.83 0.13
N GLY A 283 12.66 12.92 0.40
CA GLY A 283 11.93 12.81 1.67
C GLY A 283 10.72 13.74 1.77
N GLN A 284 10.54 14.70 0.88
CA GLN A 284 9.41 15.62 0.86
C GLN A 284 8.16 15.01 0.20
N ASN A 285 7.00 15.65 0.37
CA ASN A 285 5.74 15.25 -0.27
C ASN A 285 5.19 13.90 0.21
N LEU A 286 5.51 13.45 1.42
CA LEU A 286 4.89 12.26 2.01
C LEU A 286 3.37 12.42 2.04
N GLN A 287 2.65 11.44 1.51
CA GLN A 287 1.21 11.34 1.54
C GLN A 287 0.82 9.96 2.04
N ASP A 288 -0.29 9.88 2.77
CA ASP A 288 -0.86 8.62 3.25
C ASP A 288 -2.36 8.79 3.49
N HIS A 289 -3.11 7.71 3.39
CA HIS A 289 -4.51 7.68 3.76
C HIS A 289 -4.68 7.60 5.27
N LEU A 290 -5.58 8.42 5.82
CA LEU A 290 -6.01 8.37 7.22
C LEU A 290 -7.43 7.84 7.29
N GLU A 291 -7.68 6.80 8.12
CA GLU A 291 -9.01 6.27 8.39
C GLU A 291 -9.37 6.39 9.87
N PHE A 292 -10.66 6.33 10.17
CA PHE A 292 -11.21 6.38 11.53
C PHE A 292 -12.51 5.56 11.58
N PRO A 293 -12.81 4.84 12.70
CA PRO A 293 -13.88 3.88 12.71
C PRO A 293 -15.26 4.50 12.99
N ALA A 294 -16.29 4.01 12.31
CA ALA A 294 -17.68 4.04 12.76
C ALA A 294 -18.10 2.60 13.10
N ILE A 295 -18.59 2.37 14.33
CA ILE A 295 -18.81 1.00 14.85
C ILE A 295 -20.18 0.87 15.49
N ARG A 296 -20.87 -0.24 15.17
CA ARG A 296 -21.97 -0.78 15.99
C ARG A 296 -21.63 -2.19 16.45
N PHE A 297 -21.96 -2.49 17.71
CA PHE A 297 -21.85 -3.86 18.21
C PHE A 297 -22.93 -4.73 17.61
N CYS A 298 -22.65 -6.03 17.48
CA CYS A 298 -23.64 -6.99 17.01
C CYS A 298 -24.54 -7.48 18.14
N THR A 299 -25.81 -7.77 17.82
CA THR A 299 -26.79 -8.36 18.76
C THR A 299 -26.50 -9.82 19.08
N GLY A 300 -25.58 -10.45 18.32
CA GLY A 300 -25.18 -11.84 18.47
C GLY A 300 -23.79 -12.11 17.91
N ARG A 301 -23.47 -13.38 17.71
CA ARG A 301 -22.19 -13.79 17.11
C ARG A 301 -22.28 -13.68 15.58
N HIS A 302 -21.93 -12.53 15.05
CA HIS A 302 -21.85 -12.27 13.62
C HIS A 302 -20.41 -11.89 13.23
N GLY A 303 -20.08 -12.06 11.96
CA GLY A 303 -18.74 -11.80 11.44
C GLY A 303 -17.70 -12.83 11.93
N TYR A 304 -16.49 -12.36 12.22
CA TYR A 304 -15.36 -13.23 12.61
C TYR A 304 -15.02 -13.21 14.10
N PHE A 305 -15.85 -12.59 14.93
CA PHE A 305 -15.61 -12.56 16.37
C PHE A 305 -15.56 -13.95 16.99
N GLY A 306 -14.43 -14.28 17.63
CA GLY A 306 -14.19 -15.56 18.30
C GLY A 306 -13.89 -16.73 17.36
N GLU A 307 -13.70 -16.49 16.05
CA GLU A 307 -13.22 -17.52 15.11
C GLU A 307 -11.74 -17.88 15.32
N ASP A 308 -11.02 -17.06 16.08
CA ASP A 308 -9.62 -17.26 16.52
C ASP A 308 -9.50 -18.06 17.82
N SER A 309 -10.60 -18.48 18.46
CA SER A 309 -10.56 -19.36 19.63
C SER A 309 -9.92 -20.71 19.28
N PHE A 310 -9.26 -21.36 20.24
CA PHE A 310 -8.42 -22.54 20.01
C PHE A 310 -9.12 -23.64 19.18
N LEU A 311 -10.30 -24.08 19.62
CA LEU A 311 -11.04 -25.16 18.93
C LEU A 311 -11.53 -24.74 17.53
N ARG A 312 -11.97 -23.48 17.38
CA ARG A 312 -12.39 -22.95 16.08
C ARG A 312 -11.22 -22.76 15.14
N SER A 313 -10.08 -22.30 15.65
CA SER A 313 -8.85 -22.17 14.85
C SER A 313 -8.41 -23.50 14.25
N ILE A 314 -8.50 -24.60 15.02
CA ILE A 314 -8.21 -25.96 14.52
C ILE A 314 -9.23 -26.35 13.44
N LYS A 315 -10.53 -26.22 13.71
CA LYS A 315 -11.59 -26.52 12.73
C LYS A 315 -11.41 -25.70 11.44
N ASN A 316 -11.25 -24.39 11.57
CA ASN A 316 -11.11 -23.48 10.44
C ASN A 316 -9.82 -23.75 9.66
N GLY A 317 -8.74 -24.11 10.36
CA GLY A 317 -7.47 -24.53 9.75
C GLY A 317 -7.61 -25.81 8.94
N LEU A 318 -8.28 -26.84 9.49
CA LEU A 318 -8.56 -28.09 8.77
C LEU A 318 -9.48 -27.86 7.57
N GLN A 319 -10.53 -27.07 7.71
CA GLN A 319 -11.43 -26.69 6.62
C GLN A 319 -10.67 -26.00 5.49
N TYR A 320 -9.77 -25.08 5.83
CA TYR A 320 -8.92 -24.43 4.85
C TYR A 320 -7.96 -25.41 4.16
N LEU A 321 -7.30 -26.27 4.91
CA LEU A 321 -6.31 -27.21 4.35
C LEU A 321 -6.97 -28.20 3.38
N LEU A 322 -8.13 -28.73 3.75
CA LEU A 322 -8.83 -29.78 2.97
C LEU A 322 -9.66 -29.20 1.82
N PHE A 323 -10.36 -28.08 2.04
CA PHE A 323 -11.40 -27.61 1.12
C PHE A 323 -11.14 -26.20 0.56
N LYS A 324 -10.08 -25.49 1.00
CA LYS A 324 -9.84 -24.09 0.64
C LYS A 324 -11.10 -23.23 0.81
N SER A 325 -11.79 -23.37 1.95
CA SER A 325 -13.01 -22.68 2.31
C SER A 325 -13.02 -22.25 3.78
N GLY A 326 -14.06 -21.52 4.19
CA GLY A 326 -14.26 -21.07 5.56
C GLY A 326 -13.56 -19.77 5.93
N PRO A 327 -13.63 -19.35 7.21
CA PRO A 327 -13.20 -18.02 7.69
C PRO A 327 -11.75 -17.66 7.33
N VAL A 328 -10.86 -18.65 7.25
CA VAL A 328 -9.44 -18.46 6.93
C VAL A 328 -9.20 -17.99 5.50
N MET A 329 -10.21 -18.17 4.63
CA MET A 329 -10.17 -17.70 3.24
C MET A 329 -10.50 -16.21 3.09
N SER A 330 -11.09 -15.60 4.11
CA SER A 330 -11.41 -14.19 4.07
C SER A 330 -10.14 -13.33 4.23
N ASN A 331 -10.13 -12.20 3.53
CA ASN A 331 -9.18 -11.11 3.80
C ASN A 331 -9.69 -10.14 4.88
N VAL A 332 -10.76 -10.48 5.58
CA VAL A 332 -11.45 -9.70 6.62
C VAL A 332 -12.08 -8.40 6.10
N THR A 333 -11.41 -7.65 5.25
CA THR A 333 -11.97 -6.47 4.58
C THR A 333 -12.64 -6.90 3.27
N GLU A 334 -13.85 -7.46 3.37
CA GLU A 334 -14.51 -8.17 2.28
C GLU A 334 -15.21 -7.25 1.28
N ALA A 335 -15.58 -6.04 1.69
CA ALA A 335 -16.28 -5.07 0.86
C ALA A 335 -15.77 -3.66 1.10
N CYS A 336 -15.91 -2.83 0.06
CA CYS A 336 -15.64 -1.40 0.11
C CYS A 336 -16.80 -0.62 -0.50
N ALA A 337 -16.85 0.67 -0.18
CA ALA A 337 -17.61 1.64 -0.97
C ALA A 337 -16.69 2.79 -1.39
N PHE A 338 -16.84 3.24 -2.62
CA PHE A 338 -16.18 4.43 -3.17
C PHE A 338 -17.26 5.45 -3.52
N VAL A 339 -17.20 6.58 -2.87
CA VAL A 339 -18.26 7.60 -2.94
C VAL A 339 -17.67 9.01 -3.02
N ASN A 340 -18.42 9.92 -3.64
CA ASN A 340 -18.18 11.33 -3.45
C ASN A 340 -19.19 11.85 -2.41
N VAL A 341 -18.68 12.45 -1.32
CA VAL A 341 -19.52 12.91 -0.20
C VAL A 341 -20.08 14.31 -0.42
N ASP A 342 -19.67 14.99 -1.48
CA ASP A 342 -20.18 16.32 -1.89
C ASP A 342 -21.18 16.20 -3.03
N ASP A 343 -20.83 15.43 -4.06
CA ASP A 343 -21.67 15.18 -5.24
C ASP A 343 -21.69 13.66 -5.53
N PRO A 344 -22.81 12.98 -5.27
CA PRO A 344 -22.91 11.53 -5.48
C PRO A 344 -22.61 11.05 -6.90
N GLU A 345 -22.70 11.92 -7.93
CA GLU A 345 -22.44 11.55 -9.33
C GLU A 345 -20.98 11.79 -9.75
N ALA A 346 -20.21 12.58 -8.99
CA ALA A 346 -18.81 12.85 -9.26
C ALA A 346 -17.88 11.67 -8.92
N GLU A 347 -16.63 11.77 -9.35
CA GLU A 347 -15.60 10.80 -8.98
C GLU A 347 -15.46 10.69 -7.45
N PRO A 348 -15.30 9.48 -6.90
CA PRO A 348 -15.14 9.26 -5.48
C PRO A 348 -14.02 10.08 -4.85
N ASN A 349 -14.29 10.66 -3.69
CA ASN A 349 -13.32 11.35 -2.84
C ASN A 349 -13.12 10.67 -1.47
N VAL A 350 -13.96 9.67 -1.14
CA VAL A 350 -13.87 8.86 0.08
C VAL A 350 -14.01 7.38 -0.25
N GLN A 351 -13.12 6.56 0.29
CA GLN A 351 -13.24 5.10 0.36
C GLN A 351 -13.75 4.70 1.75
N MET A 352 -14.59 3.68 1.82
CA MET A 352 -15.05 3.07 3.06
C MET A 352 -14.67 1.60 3.07
N HIS A 353 -13.80 1.21 3.99
CA HIS A 353 -13.49 -0.20 4.23
C HIS A 353 -14.52 -0.77 5.20
N PHE A 354 -15.17 -1.86 4.83
CA PHE A 354 -16.04 -2.60 5.74
C PHE A 354 -15.31 -3.81 6.33
N VAL A 355 -15.37 -3.93 7.67
CA VAL A 355 -14.72 -5.01 8.42
C VAL A 355 -15.75 -5.65 9.34
N PRO A 356 -16.08 -6.97 9.20
CA PRO A 356 -17.09 -7.65 10.02
C PRO A 356 -16.54 -8.08 11.40
N ILE A 357 -15.80 -7.19 12.03
CA ILE A 357 -15.31 -7.24 13.42
C ILE A 357 -15.24 -5.82 13.99
N VAL A 358 -15.05 -5.67 15.29
CA VAL A 358 -14.58 -4.39 15.86
C VAL A 358 -13.11 -4.23 15.48
N PHE A 359 -12.80 -3.20 14.71
CA PHE A 359 -11.43 -2.91 14.24
C PHE A 359 -11.04 -1.48 14.60
N MET A 360 -10.15 -1.38 15.58
CA MET A 360 -9.61 -0.13 16.12
C MET A 360 -8.08 -0.18 16.08
N ASP A 361 -7.41 0.94 16.35
CA ASP A 361 -5.95 0.99 16.39
C ASP A 361 -5.38 0.24 17.60
N GLY A 362 -4.16 -0.29 17.45
CA GLY A 362 -3.49 -1.08 18.48
C GLY A 362 -3.07 -0.29 19.74
N ASP A 363 -3.15 1.05 19.72
CA ASP A 363 -2.96 1.90 20.90
C ASP A 363 -4.20 2.01 21.79
N GLN A 364 -5.30 1.33 21.43
CA GLN A 364 -6.57 1.33 22.14
C GLN A 364 -6.85 -0.01 22.79
N GLU A 365 -7.57 -0.01 23.91
CA GLU A 365 -7.95 -1.25 24.56
C GLU A 365 -8.80 -2.15 23.64
N PRO A 366 -8.44 -3.43 23.50
CA PRO A 366 -9.18 -4.36 22.64
C PRO A 366 -10.63 -4.53 23.11
N VAL A 367 -11.57 -4.22 22.24
CA VAL A 367 -12.99 -4.43 22.52
C VAL A 367 -13.36 -5.89 22.23
N LYS A 368 -13.66 -6.67 23.27
CA LYS A 368 -14.04 -8.09 23.16
C LYS A 368 -15.53 -8.28 22.89
N LYS A 369 -16.03 -7.69 21.79
CA LYS A 369 -17.42 -7.83 21.33
C LYS A 369 -17.44 -8.06 19.81
N ALA A 370 -18.49 -8.77 19.34
CA ALA A 370 -18.79 -8.80 17.91
C ALA A 370 -19.26 -7.42 17.46
N GLY A 371 -18.86 -6.99 16.26
CA GLY A 371 -19.27 -5.69 15.73
C GLY A 371 -19.05 -5.56 14.23
N ALA A 372 -19.65 -4.53 13.67
CA ALA A 372 -19.48 -4.08 12.30
C ALA A 372 -18.75 -2.74 12.31
N THR A 373 -17.64 -2.65 11.60
CA THR A 373 -16.83 -1.44 11.47
C THR A 373 -16.85 -0.94 10.03
N ILE A 374 -17.11 0.35 9.84
CA ILE A 374 -16.84 1.07 8.59
C ILE A 374 -15.73 2.06 8.87
N ASN A 375 -14.65 2.00 8.11
CA ASN A 375 -13.54 2.93 8.17
C ASN A 375 -13.53 3.81 6.91
N PRO A 376 -14.07 5.04 6.95
CA PRO A 376 -13.90 5.98 5.87
C PRO A 376 -12.49 6.56 5.85
N CYS A 377 -11.94 6.78 4.65
CA CYS A 377 -10.69 7.52 4.43
C CYS A 377 -10.81 8.44 3.22
N VAL A 378 -10.20 9.63 3.31
CA VAL A 378 -10.12 10.58 2.19
C VAL A 378 -9.15 10.04 1.16
N LEU A 379 -9.60 9.93 -0.11
CA LEU A 379 -8.83 9.30 -1.19
C LEU A 379 -7.67 10.17 -1.70
N ARG A 380 -7.85 11.47 -1.75
CA ARG A 380 -6.84 12.43 -2.22
C ARG A 380 -6.59 13.49 -1.16
N PRO A 381 -5.85 13.14 -0.08
CA PRO A 381 -5.54 14.10 0.97
C PRO A 381 -4.67 15.23 0.42
N GLU A 382 -4.93 16.46 0.87
CA GLU A 382 -4.12 17.63 0.55
C GLU A 382 -2.95 17.81 1.52
N SER A 383 -2.99 17.18 2.70
CA SER A 383 -1.91 17.18 3.67
C SER A 383 -0.62 16.61 3.09
N ARG A 384 0.50 17.27 3.35
CA ARG A 384 1.84 16.86 2.89
C ARG A 384 2.82 16.80 4.03
N GLY A 385 3.45 15.65 4.17
CA GLY A 385 4.45 15.37 5.18
C GLY A 385 5.84 15.16 4.59
N GLU A 386 6.72 14.60 5.42
CA GLU A 386 8.11 14.37 5.06
C GLU A 386 8.73 13.15 5.76
N ILE A 387 9.81 12.65 5.18
CA ILE A 387 10.74 11.69 5.78
C ILE A 387 12.07 12.42 5.99
N ARG A 388 12.60 12.36 7.21
CA ARG A 388 13.93 12.91 7.55
C ARG A 388 14.81 11.86 8.21
N LEU A 389 16.11 12.09 8.23
CA LEU A 389 17.03 11.25 8.98
C LEU A 389 16.86 11.49 10.50
N ARG A 390 16.90 10.43 11.29
CA ARG A 390 17.07 10.53 12.74
C ARG A 390 18.55 10.64 13.10
N SER A 391 19.42 10.00 12.34
CA SER A 391 20.86 10.01 12.47
C SER A 391 21.54 9.50 11.21
N ALA A 392 22.86 9.53 11.15
CA ALA A 392 23.65 8.91 10.07
C ALA A 392 23.75 7.37 10.19
N ASP A 393 23.21 6.76 11.25
CA ASP A 393 23.18 5.30 11.41
C ASP A 393 22.13 4.67 10.46
N PRO A 394 22.53 3.82 9.52
CA PRO A 394 21.60 3.16 8.59
C PRO A 394 20.62 2.19 9.29
N ALA A 395 20.90 1.73 10.51
CA ALA A 395 20.00 0.88 11.27
C ALA A 395 18.89 1.68 11.98
N ALA A 396 19.09 2.98 12.24
CA ALA A 396 18.10 3.83 12.90
C ALA A 396 16.87 4.03 12.00
N HIS A 397 15.66 3.94 12.55
CA HIS A 397 14.43 4.32 11.83
C HIS A 397 14.46 5.82 11.53
N PRO A 398 14.02 6.25 10.33
CA PRO A 398 13.92 7.68 10.03
C PRO A 398 12.82 8.35 10.84
N LEU A 399 12.78 9.67 10.82
CA LEU A 399 11.66 10.47 11.29
C LEU A 399 10.59 10.43 10.22
N VAL A 400 9.38 10.01 10.59
CA VAL A 400 8.22 9.90 9.70
C VAL A 400 7.18 10.91 10.15
N ASP A 401 6.98 11.97 9.39
CA ASP A 401 6.02 13.02 9.70
C ASP A 401 4.97 13.16 8.58
N PRO A 402 3.83 12.46 8.66
CA PRO A 402 2.79 12.53 7.65
C PRO A 402 2.02 13.85 7.62
N ARG A 403 2.03 14.63 8.72
CA ARG A 403 1.25 15.86 8.91
C ARG A 403 -0.24 15.65 8.60
N TYR A 404 -0.81 14.55 9.10
CA TYR A 404 -2.21 14.21 8.87
C TYR A 404 -3.14 15.37 9.25
N LEU A 405 -4.18 15.60 8.44
CA LEU A 405 -5.20 16.64 8.66
C LEU A 405 -4.63 18.05 8.80
N SER A 406 -3.46 18.33 8.25
CA SER A 406 -2.88 19.68 8.22
C SER A 406 -3.59 20.58 7.20
N ALA A 407 -4.20 20.01 6.17
CA ALA A 407 -5.08 20.70 5.24
C ALA A 407 -6.54 20.66 5.74
N PRO A 408 -7.26 21.80 5.79
CA PRO A 408 -8.64 21.84 6.28
C PRO A 408 -9.61 20.95 5.50
N GLU A 409 -9.39 20.80 4.20
CA GLU A 409 -10.23 19.99 3.32
C GLU A 409 -10.26 18.51 3.73
N ASP A 410 -9.12 17.97 4.19
CA ASP A 410 -9.04 16.58 4.66
C ASP A 410 -9.97 16.35 5.86
N MET A 411 -10.04 17.31 6.79
CA MET A 411 -10.96 17.22 7.93
C MET A 411 -12.43 17.36 7.48
N ARG A 412 -12.74 18.30 6.57
CA ARG A 412 -14.10 18.50 6.05
C ARG A 412 -14.64 17.22 5.41
N LEU A 413 -13.85 16.61 4.53
CA LEU A 413 -14.21 15.34 3.86
C LEU A 413 -14.29 14.19 4.87
N SER A 414 -13.41 14.15 5.87
CA SER A 414 -13.44 13.16 6.94
C SER A 414 -14.74 13.19 7.74
N VAL A 415 -15.21 14.38 8.15
CA VAL A 415 -16.49 14.54 8.87
C VAL A 415 -17.66 14.07 8.01
N LYS A 416 -17.70 14.43 6.73
CA LYS A 416 -18.75 13.97 5.80
C LYS A 416 -18.71 12.46 5.60
N GLY A 417 -17.51 11.88 5.43
CA GLY A 417 -17.31 10.44 5.33
C GLY A 417 -17.79 9.68 6.56
N LEU A 418 -17.46 10.19 7.77
CA LEU A 418 -17.93 9.62 9.03
C LEU A 418 -19.46 9.63 9.14
N ASN A 419 -20.10 10.76 8.80
CA ASN A 419 -21.55 10.89 8.82
C ASN A 419 -22.22 9.92 7.82
N LEU A 420 -21.65 9.72 6.65
CA LEU A 420 -22.17 8.75 5.69
C LEU A 420 -22.00 7.30 6.21
N ALA A 421 -20.86 6.96 6.83
CA ALA A 421 -20.65 5.65 7.45
C ALA A 421 -21.70 5.37 8.55
N ARG A 422 -22.01 6.36 9.39
CA ARG A 422 -23.07 6.30 10.41
C ARG A 422 -24.45 6.04 9.79
N ARG A 423 -24.78 6.73 8.69
CA ARG A 423 -26.04 6.51 7.96
C ARG A 423 -26.15 5.10 7.40
N ILE A 424 -25.05 4.56 6.85
CA ILE A 424 -25.02 3.18 6.32
C ILE A 424 -25.24 2.16 7.46
N LEU A 425 -24.57 2.35 8.60
CA LEU A 425 -24.73 1.47 9.77
C LEU A 425 -26.14 1.49 10.35
N ALA A 426 -26.91 2.56 10.12
CA ALA A 426 -28.28 2.72 10.61
C ALA A 426 -29.35 2.17 9.66
N GLN A 427 -28.98 1.68 8.46
CA GLN A 427 -29.96 1.17 7.49
C GLN A 427 -30.56 -0.18 7.90
N PRO A 428 -31.80 -0.50 7.43
CA PRO A 428 -32.54 -1.69 7.83
C PRO A 428 -31.79 -3.00 7.64
N ALA A 429 -31.01 -3.17 6.59
CA ALA A 429 -30.32 -4.42 6.31
C ALA A 429 -29.27 -4.76 7.40
N LEU A 430 -28.50 -3.77 7.89
CA LEU A 430 -27.55 -3.96 9.00
C LEU A 430 -28.24 -3.99 10.37
N SER A 431 -29.32 -3.25 10.57
CA SER A 431 -30.05 -3.18 11.85
C SER A 431 -30.53 -4.54 12.36
N ARG A 432 -30.62 -5.55 11.50
CA ARG A 432 -30.94 -6.95 11.89
C ARG A 432 -29.81 -7.63 12.65
N PHE A 433 -28.58 -7.14 12.50
CA PHE A 433 -27.37 -7.77 13.03
C PHE A 433 -26.72 -6.96 14.14
N VAL A 434 -27.00 -5.65 14.21
CA VAL A 434 -26.31 -4.73 15.10
C VAL A 434 -27.25 -4.10 16.10
N GLU A 435 -26.70 -3.70 17.26
CA GLU A 435 -27.43 -2.96 18.30
C GLU A 435 -27.93 -1.61 17.74
N PRO A 436 -29.10 -1.11 18.19
CA PRO A 436 -29.62 0.18 17.76
C PRO A 436 -28.68 1.35 18.09
N THR A 437 -27.98 1.23 19.22
CA THR A 437 -27.06 2.27 19.71
C THR A 437 -25.71 2.17 19.03
N GLU A 438 -25.22 3.29 18.56
CA GLU A 438 -23.86 3.43 18.00
C GLU A 438 -22.83 3.32 19.11
N ALA A 439 -21.82 2.46 18.91
CA ALA A 439 -20.73 2.29 19.86
C ALA A 439 -19.64 3.36 19.67
N PHE A 440 -19.28 3.64 18.42
CA PHE A 440 -18.28 4.65 18.02
C PHE A 440 -18.72 5.34 16.73
N PRO A 441 -18.61 6.69 16.68
CA PRO A 441 -18.15 7.64 17.70
C PRO A 441 -19.04 7.72 18.95
N GLY A 442 -20.24 7.22 18.93
CA GLY A 442 -21.24 7.29 19.98
C GLY A 442 -22.39 8.23 19.64
N ALA A 443 -23.61 7.83 19.94
CA ALA A 443 -24.84 8.52 19.56
C ALA A 443 -24.94 9.98 20.08
N ALA A 444 -24.22 10.31 21.15
CA ALA A 444 -24.19 11.65 21.72
C ALA A 444 -23.36 12.66 20.91
N LEU A 445 -22.41 12.20 20.07
CA LEU A 445 -21.58 13.10 19.26
C LEU A 445 -22.31 13.46 17.97
N GLN A 446 -22.96 14.63 17.97
CA GLN A 446 -23.75 15.09 16.83
C GLN A 446 -23.21 16.39 16.18
N ASP A 447 -22.56 17.24 16.98
CA ASP A 447 -22.01 18.49 16.45
C ASP A 447 -20.67 18.26 15.74
N GLU A 448 -20.36 19.15 14.80
CA GLU A 448 -19.18 19.03 13.95
C GLU A 448 -17.88 19.06 14.73
N ALA A 449 -17.78 19.90 15.77
CA ALA A 449 -16.58 20.04 16.59
C ALA A 449 -16.28 18.72 17.37
N ALA A 450 -17.33 18.07 17.89
CA ALA A 450 -17.20 16.78 18.56
C ALA A 450 -16.78 15.67 17.59
N LEU A 451 -17.30 15.67 16.35
CA LEU A 451 -16.89 14.73 15.31
C LEU A 451 -15.43 14.96 14.88
N GLN A 452 -15.01 16.21 14.72
CA GLN A 452 -13.61 16.54 14.45
C GLN A 452 -12.69 16.08 15.60
N ALA A 453 -13.08 16.32 16.86
CA ALA A 453 -12.33 15.84 18.02
C ALA A 453 -12.22 14.31 18.04
N TYR A 454 -13.29 13.59 17.68
CA TYR A 454 -13.28 12.15 17.54
C TYR A 454 -12.31 11.67 16.45
N ILE A 455 -12.36 12.29 15.26
CA ILE A 455 -11.47 11.96 14.13
C ILE A 455 -10.00 12.16 14.55
N ARG A 456 -9.68 13.27 15.23
CA ARG A 456 -8.33 13.53 15.77
C ARG A 456 -7.88 12.47 16.78
N ALA A 457 -8.80 12.05 17.66
CA ALA A 457 -8.51 11.05 18.69
C ALA A 457 -8.38 9.62 18.15
N LYS A 458 -9.04 9.28 17.04
CA LYS A 458 -9.17 7.91 16.52
C LYS A 458 -8.52 7.68 15.15
N GLY A 459 -8.08 8.75 14.48
CA GLY A 459 -7.43 8.66 13.17
C GLY A 459 -6.17 7.81 13.21
N LYS A 460 -6.03 6.92 12.21
CA LYS A 460 -4.87 6.03 12.03
C LYS A 460 -4.55 5.87 10.55
N THR A 461 -3.31 5.48 10.24
CA THR A 461 -2.87 5.17 8.87
C THR A 461 -3.65 4.01 8.25
N VAL A 462 -3.80 4.03 6.93
CA VAL A 462 -4.23 2.87 6.11
C VAL A 462 -3.03 2.16 5.49
N TYR A 463 -1.80 2.55 5.90
CA TYR A 463 -0.54 1.92 5.47
C TYR A 463 -0.18 2.14 4.00
N HIS A 464 -0.52 3.31 3.46
CA HIS A 464 -0.34 3.67 2.05
C HIS A 464 0.67 4.83 1.82
N PRO A 465 1.85 4.89 2.50
CA PRO A 465 2.78 5.99 2.31
C PRO A 465 3.34 6.02 0.89
N VAL A 466 3.36 7.22 0.28
CA VAL A 466 3.83 7.47 -1.08
C VAL A 466 4.51 8.84 -1.20
N GLY A 467 5.15 9.12 -2.33
CA GLY A 467 5.45 10.48 -2.81
C GLY A 467 6.81 11.05 -2.43
N THR A 468 7.59 10.37 -1.62
CA THR A 468 8.83 10.88 -1.00
C THR A 468 10.07 10.93 -1.90
N CYS A 469 9.96 10.41 -3.12
CA CYS A 469 10.93 10.54 -4.21
C CYS A 469 10.17 10.83 -5.51
N ARG A 470 9.20 11.75 -5.48
CA ARG A 470 8.22 11.95 -6.54
C ARG A 470 8.86 12.19 -7.91
N MET A 471 8.23 11.67 -8.95
CA MET A 471 8.61 11.94 -10.32
C MET A 471 8.05 13.28 -10.80
N GLY A 472 8.74 13.91 -11.75
CA GLY A 472 8.35 15.18 -12.36
C GLY A 472 9.53 15.89 -13.02
N HIS A 473 9.30 17.15 -13.40
CA HIS A 473 10.30 17.99 -14.05
C HIS A 473 10.70 19.24 -13.24
N ASP A 474 9.90 19.61 -12.23
CA ASP A 474 10.19 20.78 -11.39
C ASP A 474 11.36 20.52 -10.42
N ASP A 475 11.78 21.56 -9.71
CA ASP A 475 12.98 21.52 -8.84
C ASP A 475 12.80 20.57 -7.62
N MET A 476 11.57 20.26 -7.24
CA MET A 476 11.26 19.31 -6.16
C MET A 476 11.08 17.87 -6.65
N ALA A 477 11.18 17.61 -7.97
CA ALA A 477 11.16 16.25 -8.49
C ALA A 477 12.47 15.52 -8.18
N VAL A 478 12.38 14.31 -7.64
CA VAL A 478 13.54 13.46 -7.30
C VAL A 478 13.94 12.58 -8.47
N VAL A 479 12.96 12.06 -9.19
CA VAL A 479 13.18 11.26 -10.39
C VAL A 479 12.49 11.87 -11.60
N ASP A 480 13.04 11.60 -12.78
CA ASP A 480 12.41 11.93 -14.06
C ASP A 480 11.33 10.86 -14.42
N PRO A 481 10.55 11.04 -15.51
CA PRO A 481 9.56 10.04 -15.94
C PRO A 481 10.13 8.67 -16.32
N GLU A 482 11.41 8.57 -16.61
CA GLU A 482 12.12 7.30 -16.77
C GLU A 482 12.66 6.75 -15.45
N LEU A 483 12.26 7.35 -14.31
CA LEU A 483 12.58 6.93 -12.95
C LEU A 483 14.06 7.08 -12.56
N ARG A 484 14.87 7.80 -13.34
CA ARG A 484 16.28 8.10 -13.04
C ARG A 484 16.35 9.18 -11.96
N VAL A 485 17.20 8.98 -10.96
CA VAL A 485 17.50 10.01 -9.96
C VAL A 485 18.17 11.17 -10.66
N ARG A 486 17.57 12.36 -10.57
CA ARG A 486 18.05 13.55 -11.26
C ARG A 486 19.48 13.90 -10.84
N GLY A 487 20.34 14.19 -11.82
CA GLY A 487 21.75 14.54 -11.60
C GLY A 487 22.68 13.37 -11.24
N ILE A 488 22.17 12.14 -11.14
CA ILE A 488 22.98 10.94 -10.84
C ILE A 488 22.82 9.90 -11.95
N ARG A 489 23.93 9.44 -12.49
CA ARG A 489 23.92 8.39 -13.54
C ARG A 489 23.78 6.99 -12.92
N ASN A 490 23.11 6.09 -13.65
CA ASN A 490 22.94 4.67 -13.31
C ASN A 490 22.26 4.42 -11.95
N LEU A 491 21.37 5.35 -11.54
CA LEU A 491 20.58 5.23 -10.32
C LEU A 491 19.10 5.51 -10.62
N ARG A 492 18.21 4.60 -10.21
CA ARG A 492 16.76 4.78 -10.31
C ARG A 492 16.08 4.52 -8.97
N VAL A 493 14.86 5.07 -8.84
CA VAL A 493 13.92 4.68 -7.77
C VAL A 493 12.68 4.06 -8.42
N VAL A 494 12.30 2.86 -7.97
CA VAL A 494 11.18 2.08 -8.54
C VAL A 494 10.34 1.50 -7.40
N ASP A 495 9.54 2.35 -6.77
CA ASP A 495 8.56 1.99 -5.75
C ASP A 495 7.51 3.10 -5.55
N ASN A 496 6.67 2.98 -4.53
CA ASN A 496 5.61 3.97 -4.27
C ASN A 496 6.11 5.38 -3.96
N SER A 497 7.39 5.57 -3.62
CA SER A 497 7.94 6.90 -3.34
C SER A 497 7.93 7.81 -4.57
N ILE A 498 7.87 7.24 -5.79
CA ILE A 498 7.89 8.02 -7.03
C ILE A 498 6.56 8.69 -7.37
N MET A 499 5.46 8.28 -6.74
CA MET A 499 4.12 8.80 -7.04
C MET A 499 4.08 10.31 -6.78
N PRO A 500 3.69 11.17 -7.75
CA PRO A 500 3.51 12.60 -7.50
C PRO A 500 2.39 12.87 -6.50
N THR A 501 1.29 12.14 -6.65
CA THR A 501 0.12 12.16 -5.76
C THR A 501 -0.34 10.76 -5.43
N LEU A 502 -0.90 10.59 -4.22
CA LEU A 502 -1.52 9.35 -3.78
C LEU A 502 -2.71 8.99 -4.66
N ILE A 503 -2.83 7.73 -5.04
CA ILE A 503 -3.93 7.23 -5.87
C ILE A 503 -5.20 6.97 -5.04
N SER A 504 -6.35 6.98 -5.68
CA SER A 504 -7.66 6.79 -5.06
C SER A 504 -7.95 5.32 -4.75
N GLY A 505 -7.20 4.75 -3.80
CA GLY A 505 -7.36 3.39 -3.34
C GLY A 505 -6.09 2.74 -2.77
N ASN A 506 -6.13 1.43 -2.62
CA ASN A 506 -5.02 0.65 -2.07
C ASN A 506 -3.82 0.61 -3.04
N THR A 507 -2.63 0.88 -2.57
CA THR A 507 -1.45 1.20 -3.40
C THR A 507 -0.69 -0.02 -3.96
N ASN A 508 -1.02 -1.25 -3.57
CA ASN A 508 -0.22 -2.43 -3.93
C ASN A 508 -0.25 -2.75 -5.44
N ALA A 509 -1.43 -2.66 -6.08
CA ALA A 509 -1.54 -2.92 -7.52
C ALA A 509 -0.71 -1.91 -8.32
N THR A 510 -0.74 -0.64 -7.92
CA THR A 510 0.05 0.43 -8.53
C THR A 510 1.56 0.23 -8.32
N ALA A 511 1.99 -0.23 -7.13
CA ALA A 511 3.39 -0.59 -6.90
C ALA A 511 3.88 -1.68 -7.87
N ILE A 512 3.06 -2.70 -8.10
CA ILE A 512 3.38 -3.77 -9.06
C ILE A 512 3.40 -3.24 -10.48
N MET A 513 2.44 -2.39 -10.87
CA MET A 513 2.40 -1.72 -12.18
C MET A 513 3.65 -0.86 -12.42
N ILE A 514 4.11 -0.13 -11.40
CA ILE A 514 5.37 0.63 -11.46
C ILE A 514 6.54 -0.32 -11.78
N GLY A 515 6.66 -1.45 -11.09
CA GLY A 515 7.69 -2.45 -11.36
C GLY A 515 7.61 -3.06 -12.77
N GLU A 516 6.40 -3.34 -13.23
CA GLU A 516 6.13 -3.82 -14.58
C GLU A 516 6.60 -2.80 -15.65
N LYS A 517 6.17 -1.55 -15.53
CA LYS A 517 6.52 -0.48 -16.48
C LYS A 517 8.01 -0.16 -16.42
N ALA A 518 8.58 -0.09 -15.22
CA ALA A 518 10.00 0.13 -15.02
C ALA A 518 10.87 -0.93 -15.70
N SER A 519 10.42 -2.18 -15.78
CA SER A 519 11.17 -3.24 -16.45
C SER A 519 11.38 -2.95 -17.94
N ASP A 520 10.40 -2.37 -18.61
CA ASP A 520 10.53 -1.98 -20.02
C ASP A 520 11.41 -0.74 -20.16
N ILE A 521 11.21 0.27 -19.30
CA ILE A 521 12.02 1.50 -19.25
C ILE A 521 13.50 1.17 -19.06
N VAL A 522 13.83 0.34 -18.07
CA VAL A 522 15.22 -0.05 -17.74
C VAL A 522 15.90 -0.79 -18.89
N ARG A 523 15.15 -1.58 -19.64
CA ARG A 523 15.65 -2.30 -20.84
C ARG A 523 15.68 -1.45 -22.11
N GLY A 524 15.23 -0.20 -22.06
CA GLY A 524 15.11 0.65 -23.25
C GLY A 524 14.07 0.15 -24.26
N MET A 525 13.06 -0.59 -23.80
CA MET A 525 11.99 -1.10 -24.66
C MET A 525 10.98 0.00 -24.95
N ALA A 526 10.38 -0.05 -26.15
CA ALA A 526 9.24 0.81 -26.44
C ALA A 526 8.10 0.57 -25.43
N PRO A 527 7.41 1.63 -24.97
CA PRO A 527 6.25 1.48 -24.11
C PRO A 527 5.18 0.58 -24.75
N LEU A 528 4.42 -0.13 -23.93
CA LEU A 528 3.24 -0.86 -24.43
C LEU A 528 2.28 0.13 -25.10
N PRO A 529 1.58 -0.28 -26.17
CA PRO A 529 0.59 0.57 -26.84
C PRO A 529 -0.43 1.09 -25.83
N PRO A 530 -0.72 2.41 -25.83
CA PRO A 530 -1.70 3.01 -24.93
C PRO A 530 -3.08 2.38 -25.10
N SER A 531 -3.80 2.20 -24.00
CA SER A 531 -5.17 1.67 -24.03
C SER A 531 -6.17 2.77 -24.43
N ASN A 532 -7.22 2.38 -25.13
CA ASN A 532 -8.36 3.25 -25.43
C ASN A 532 -9.57 2.99 -24.49
N ALA A 533 -9.41 2.11 -23.48
CA ALA A 533 -10.46 1.81 -22.49
C ALA A 533 -10.60 2.89 -21.43
#